data_100f8121eb0e7a1a454ca3119149ee4b
#
_entry.id   100f8121eb0e7a1a454ca3119149ee4b
#
_cell.length_a   1.000
_cell.length_b   1.000
_cell.length_c   1.000
_cell.angle_alpha   90.00
_cell.angle_beta   90.00
_cell.angle_gamma   90.00
#
_symmetry.space_group_name_H-M   'P 1'
#
loop_
_entity.id
_entity.type
_entity.pdbx_description
1 polymer ?
#
loop_
_entity_poly.entity_id
_entity_poly.type
_entity_poly.pdbx_seq_one_letter_code
_entity_poly.pdbx_strand_id
1 'polypeptide(L)'
;MKSIIMRDVSVKKENFIFDEMTYSKPLANKAAILRYLKSETPTFVGAMLCKDPVSDKVYSQENDIFMDEEYQWSTQAIYMFEKYDILLEPEFVKKFN
;
A
#
# COMPACT_ATOMS: atom_id res chain seq x y z
N MET A 1 0.48 -5.18 15.87
CA MET A 1 0.68 -5.45 14.43
C MET A 1 1.12 -4.16 13.75
N LYS A 2 2.22 -4.21 13.03
CA LYS A 2 2.80 -3.03 12.39
C LYS A 2 2.22 -2.82 10.99
N SER A 3 1.98 -1.55 10.62
CA SER A 3 1.61 -1.21 9.26
C SER A 3 2.85 -1.20 8.36
N ILE A 4 2.70 -1.67 7.11
CA ILE A 4 3.80 -1.60 6.14
C ILE A 4 3.97 -0.20 5.57
N ILE A 5 2.96 0.66 5.64
CA ILE A 5 3.04 2.02 5.11
C ILE A 5 3.45 3.00 6.21
N MET A 6 4.28 3.98 5.83
CA MET A 6 4.78 4.97 6.77
C MET A 6 3.75 6.06 7.08
N ARG A 7 2.86 6.34 6.13
CA ARG A 7 1.81 7.34 6.28
C ARG A 7 0.49 6.79 5.80
N ASP A 8 -0.59 7.23 6.42
CA ASP A 8 -1.93 6.83 6.02
C ASP A 8 -2.25 7.33 4.61
N VAL A 9 -2.53 6.38 3.70
CA VAL A 9 -2.86 6.68 2.31
C VAL A 9 -4.37 6.57 2.03
N SER A 10 -5.16 6.38 3.07
CA SER A 10 -6.62 6.42 2.95
C SER A 10 -7.15 7.84 2.89
N VAL A 11 -6.26 8.80 2.87
CA VAL A 11 -6.57 10.22 2.91
C VAL A 11 -7.14 10.72 1.59
N LYS A 12 -7.82 11.85 1.67
CA LYS A 12 -8.39 12.52 0.52
C LYS A 12 -7.28 13.09 -0.37
N LYS A 13 -7.64 13.37 -1.62
CA LYS A 13 -6.75 13.91 -2.65
C LYS A 13 -5.90 15.08 -2.15
N GLU A 14 -6.48 16.04 -1.45
CA GLU A 14 -5.79 17.22 -0.96
C GLU A 14 -4.75 16.91 0.11
N ASN A 15 -4.78 15.73 0.70
CA ASN A 15 -3.83 15.31 1.72
C ASN A 15 -2.71 14.42 1.19
N PHE A 16 -2.72 14.10 -0.11
CA PHE A 16 -1.70 13.27 -0.72
C PHE A 16 -0.59 14.15 -1.29
N ILE A 17 0.59 14.08 -0.68
CA ILE A 17 1.74 14.91 -1.06
C ILE A 17 2.83 14.00 -1.64
N PHE A 18 2.98 14.02 -2.97
CA PHE A 18 3.89 13.11 -3.69
C PHE A 18 5.32 13.13 -3.14
N ASP A 19 5.92 14.32 -3.04
CA ASP A 19 7.33 14.42 -2.66
C ASP A 19 7.64 13.92 -1.25
N GLU A 20 6.64 13.95 -0.37
CA GLU A 20 6.80 13.53 1.01
C GLU A 20 6.37 12.09 1.27
N MET A 21 5.53 11.53 0.39
CA MET A 21 4.88 10.24 0.63
C MET A 21 5.33 9.14 -0.32
N THR A 22 6.21 9.44 -1.27
CA THR A 22 6.62 8.47 -2.29
C THR A 22 8.14 8.40 -2.41
N TYR A 23 8.63 7.26 -2.95
CA TYR A 23 10.02 7.14 -3.34
C TYR A 23 10.27 7.97 -4.60
N SER A 24 11.45 8.58 -4.70
CA SER A 24 11.83 9.35 -5.89
C SER A 24 12.06 8.45 -7.10
N LYS A 25 12.39 7.17 -6.84
CA LYS A 25 12.56 6.14 -7.88
C LYS A 25 11.97 4.83 -7.35
N PRO A 26 11.43 3.98 -8.23
CA PRO A 26 10.95 2.67 -7.80
C PRO A 26 12.05 1.87 -7.11
N LEU A 27 11.69 1.15 -6.06
CA LEU A 27 12.62 0.25 -5.37
C LEU A 27 13.08 -0.86 -6.32
N ALA A 28 14.36 -1.21 -6.24
CA ALA A 28 14.92 -2.28 -7.08
C ALA A 28 14.19 -3.62 -6.85
N ASN A 29 13.70 -3.85 -5.63
CA ASN A 29 12.99 -5.07 -5.25
C ASN A 29 11.46 -4.92 -5.28
N LYS A 30 10.94 -3.90 -5.97
CA LYS A 30 9.50 -3.62 -6.03
C LYS A 30 8.68 -4.82 -6.48
N ALA A 31 9.12 -5.52 -7.52
CA ALA A 31 8.39 -6.68 -8.03
C ALA A 31 8.27 -7.80 -6.99
N ALA A 32 9.34 -8.06 -6.23
CA ALA A 32 9.32 -9.06 -5.18
C ALA A 32 8.38 -8.66 -4.04
N ILE A 33 8.40 -7.38 -3.65
CA ILE A 33 7.51 -6.86 -2.62
C ILE A 33 6.05 -7.00 -3.05
N LEU A 34 5.72 -6.59 -4.28
CA LEU A 34 4.34 -6.70 -4.78
C LEU A 34 3.86 -8.14 -4.84
N ARG A 35 4.74 -9.06 -5.26
CA ARG A 35 4.40 -10.48 -5.30
C ARG A 35 4.05 -10.98 -3.90
N TYR A 36 4.83 -10.60 -2.90
CA TYR A 36 4.57 -10.96 -1.53
C TYR A 36 3.23 -10.38 -1.04
N LEU A 37 3.02 -9.09 -1.24
CA LEU A 37 1.79 -8.42 -0.77
C LEU A 37 0.53 -9.02 -1.41
N LYS A 38 0.63 -9.47 -2.65
CA LYS A 38 -0.51 -10.04 -3.38
C LYS A 38 -0.69 -11.54 -3.15
N SER A 39 0.27 -12.21 -2.48
CA SER A 39 0.22 -13.64 -2.27
C SER A 39 -0.63 -14.06 -1.07
N GLU A 40 -0.88 -13.15 -0.14
CA GLU A 40 -1.62 -13.45 1.07
C GLU A 40 -3.13 -13.47 0.81
N THR A 41 -3.83 -14.33 1.54
CA THR A 41 -5.29 -14.34 1.56
C THR A 41 -5.77 -13.26 2.51
N PRO A 42 -6.85 -12.52 2.20
CA PRO A 42 -7.34 -11.51 3.12
C PRO A 42 -7.73 -12.11 4.48
N THR A 43 -7.30 -11.45 5.55
CA THR A 43 -7.72 -11.79 6.91
C THR A 43 -9.11 -11.22 7.20
N PHE A 44 -9.34 -10.00 6.73
CA PHE A 44 -10.64 -9.34 6.82
C PHE A 44 -11.04 -8.81 5.45
N VAL A 45 -12.31 -8.97 5.09
CA VAL A 45 -12.86 -8.46 3.84
C VAL A 45 -13.78 -7.29 4.19
N GLY A 46 -13.54 -6.12 3.57
CA GLY A 46 -14.31 -4.92 3.83
C GLY A 46 -14.93 -4.35 2.57
N ALA A 47 -16.23 -4.10 2.59
CA ALA A 47 -16.91 -3.41 1.50
C ALA A 47 -16.67 -1.90 1.63
N MET A 48 -15.85 -1.34 0.74
CA MET A 48 -15.54 0.08 0.74
C MET A 48 -15.08 0.52 -0.64
N LEU A 49 -15.63 1.60 -1.15
CA LEU A 49 -15.15 2.16 -2.41
C LEU A 49 -13.78 2.79 -2.18
N CYS A 50 -12.80 2.31 -2.93
CA CYS A 50 -11.44 2.84 -2.90
C CYS A 50 -11.21 3.69 -4.14
N LYS A 51 -10.91 4.97 -3.93
CA LYS A 51 -10.66 5.91 -5.02
C LYS A 51 -9.19 6.29 -5.07
N ASP A 52 -8.69 6.40 -6.29
CA ASP A 52 -7.36 6.94 -6.53
C ASP A 52 -7.33 8.41 -6.10
N PRO A 53 -6.38 8.81 -5.23
CA PRO A 53 -6.37 10.19 -4.71
C PRO A 53 -6.00 11.24 -5.76
N VAL A 54 -5.43 10.83 -6.89
CA VAL A 54 -5.03 11.76 -7.96
C VAL A 54 -6.09 11.84 -9.04
N SER A 55 -6.55 10.69 -9.55
CA SER A 55 -7.51 10.64 -10.65
C SER A 55 -8.97 10.63 -10.21
N ASP A 56 -9.22 10.35 -8.93
CA ASP A 56 -10.55 10.23 -8.34
C ASP A 56 -11.36 9.06 -8.89
N LYS A 57 -10.72 8.14 -9.61
CA LYS A 57 -11.36 6.94 -10.14
C LYS A 57 -11.42 5.84 -9.11
N VAL A 58 -12.54 5.12 -9.09
CA VAL A 58 -12.69 3.94 -8.24
C VAL A 58 -11.85 2.80 -8.81
N TYR A 59 -10.95 2.22 -8.02
CA TYR A 59 -10.15 1.08 -8.43
C TYR A 59 -10.54 -0.22 -7.71
N SER A 60 -11.31 -0.14 -6.66
CA SER A 60 -11.80 -1.32 -5.95
C SER A 60 -13.08 -1.00 -5.20
N GLN A 61 -13.96 -2.00 -5.09
CA GLN A 61 -15.17 -1.91 -4.26
C GLN A 61 -14.95 -2.60 -2.92
N GLU A 62 -13.73 -3.06 -2.66
CA GLU A 62 -13.35 -3.71 -1.42
C GLU A 62 -12.02 -3.17 -0.95
N ASN A 63 -11.90 -2.99 0.36
CA ASN A 63 -10.63 -2.65 1.00
C ASN A 63 -10.33 -3.74 2.01
N ASP A 64 -9.72 -4.81 1.53
CA ASP A 64 -9.39 -5.97 2.35
C ASP A 64 -8.17 -5.70 3.20
N ILE A 65 -8.09 -6.38 4.34
CA ILE A 65 -6.93 -6.32 5.24
C ILE A 65 -6.19 -7.65 5.18
N PHE A 66 -4.89 -7.56 4.95
CA PHE A 66 -3.97 -8.69 4.89
C PHE A 66 -3.02 -8.62 6.08
N MET A 67 -2.62 -9.78 6.59
CA MET A 67 -1.70 -9.85 7.73
C MET A 67 -0.71 -10.99 7.53
N ASP A 68 0.53 -10.75 7.96
CA ASP A 68 1.48 -11.83 8.22
C ASP A 68 1.77 -11.86 9.72
N GLU A 69 2.90 -12.43 10.15
CA GLU A 69 3.22 -12.55 11.57
C GLU A 69 3.57 -11.21 12.23
N GLU A 70 4.01 -10.23 11.44
CA GLU A 70 4.50 -8.94 11.98
C GLU A 70 3.74 -7.73 11.45
N TYR A 71 3.27 -7.80 10.19
CA TYR A 71 2.79 -6.63 9.47
C TYR A 71 1.36 -6.82 8.97
N GLN A 72 0.70 -5.69 8.77
CA GLN A 72 -0.60 -5.65 8.11
C GLN A 72 -0.58 -4.61 7.01
N TRP A 73 -1.41 -4.83 6.00
CA TRP A 73 -1.58 -3.91 4.89
C TRP A 73 -2.99 -4.07 4.31
N SER A 74 -3.35 -3.15 3.43
CA SER A 74 -4.69 -3.14 2.85
C SER A 74 -4.62 -3.17 1.33
N THR A 75 -5.78 -3.38 0.69
CA THR A 75 -5.92 -3.23 -0.76
C THR A 75 -5.44 -1.86 -1.21
N GLN A 76 -5.76 -0.80 -0.45
CA GLN A 76 -5.28 0.55 -0.74
C GLN A 76 -3.76 0.64 -0.73
N ALA A 77 -3.12 0.04 0.27
CA ALA A 77 -1.66 0.08 0.39
C ALA A 77 -0.99 -0.58 -0.82
N ILE A 78 -1.52 -1.73 -1.26
CA ILE A 78 -1.00 -2.43 -2.44
C ILE A 78 -1.12 -1.54 -3.68
N TYR A 79 -2.31 -0.98 -3.90
CA TYR A 79 -2.57 -0.12 -5.05
C TYR A 79 -1.65 1.10 -5.07
N MET A 80 -1.55 1.79 -3.93
CA MET A 80 -0.75 3.01 -3.84
C MET A 80 0.74 2.73 -4.02
N PHE A 81 1.23 1.60 -3.49
CA PHE A 81 2.61 1.22 -3.71
C PHE A 81 2.86 0.86 -5.18
N GLU A 82 1.98 0.08 -5.77
CA GLU A 82 2.12 -0.35 -7.17
C GLU A 82 2.12 0.84 -8.12
N LYS A 83 1.20 1.77 -7.93
CA LYS A 83 0.99 2.87 -8.87
C LYS A 83 1.84 4.11 -8.56
N TYR A 84 2.02 4.44 -7.30
CA TYR A 84 2.65 5.70 -6.91
C TYR A 84 3.94 5.54 -6.13
N ASP A 85 4.39 4.32 -5.85
CA ASP A 85 5.61 4.07 -5.08
C ASP A 85 5.59 4.73 -3.70
N ILE A 86 4.49 4.58 -2.95
CA ILE A 86 4.39 5.15 -1.62
C ILE A 86 5.45 4.57 -0.68
N LEU A 87 5.88 5.37 0.28
CA LEU A 87 6.89 4.97 1.25
C LEU A 87 6.39 3.83 2.13
N LEU A 88 7.19 2.78 2.22
CA LEU A 88 6.94 1.63 3.07
C LEU A 88 7.86 1.68 4.28
N GLU A 89 7.47 0.96 5.33
CA GLU A 89 8.27 0.86 6.54
C GLU A 89 9.65 0.26 6.20
N PRO A 90 10.77 0.93 6.55
CA PRO A 90 12.11 0.46 6.16
C PRO A 90 12.43 -0.96 6.64
N GLU A 91 12.01 -1.33 7.82
CA GLU A 91 12.25 -2.68 8.35
C GLU A 91 11.53 -3.75 7.53
N PHE A 92 10.37 -3.42 6.98
CA PHE A 92 9.66 -4.31 6.08
C PHE A 92 10.41 -4.47 4.76
N VAL A 93 10.85 -3.36 4.18
CA VAL A 93 11.56 -3.36 2.89
C VAL A 93 12.85 -4.15 2.97
N LYS A 94 13.56 -4.08 4.08
CA LYS A 94 14.83 -4.80 4.29
C LYS A 94 14.69 -6.31 4.12
N LYS A 95 13.53 -6.87 4.33
CA LYS A 95 13.30 -8.32 4.18
C LYS A 95 13.43 -8.79 2.73
N PHE A 96 13.41 -7.87 1.78
CA PHE A 96 13.46 -8.17 0.36
C PHE A 96 14.78 -7.79 -0.30
N ASN A 97 15.74 -7.38 0.51
CA ASN A 97 17.07 -7.06 0.01
C ASN A 97 17.95 -8.31 -0.10
#